data_69064c0088c27148b469e3ba3bc21c99
#
_entry.id   69064c0088c27148b469e3ba3bc21c99
#
_cell.length_a   1.000
_cell.length_b   1.000
_cell.length_c   1.000
_cell.angle_alpha   90.00
_cell.angle_beta   90.00
_cell.angle_gamma   90.00
#
_symmetry.space_group_name_H-M   'P 1'
#
loop_
_entity.id
_entity.type
_entity.pdbx_description
1 polymer ?
#
loop_
_entity_poly.entity_id
_entity_poly.type
_entity_poly.pdbx_seq_one_letter_code
_entity_poly.pdbx_strand_id
1 'polypeptide(L)'
;MAHPTAGVLEALRSAEVVLIAPSNPVSSIGPILALPGVRETLQRRDGPTVALTPVVSSQPPRTLAERRRFDLRAKLMGSTGSQHRATAVAELYRGLIDGFVLDIRDAAELPGIKSLGIEARLANTLAPAGEGQRAPAASVLGFAAELSGSRRALG
;
A
#
# COMPACT_ATOMS: atom_id res chain seq x y z
N MET A 1 -23.82 9.65 -7.81
CA MET A 1 -22.58 8.88 -7.67
C MET A 1 -21.42 9.85 -7.69
N ALA A 2 -20.42 9.71 -6.82
CA ALA A 2 -19.24 10.57 -6.81
C ALA A 2 -18.34 10.24 -8.01
N HIS A 3 -17.70 11.27 -8.58
CA HIS A 3 -16.76 11.13 -9.69
C HIS A 3 -15.45 11.84 -9.35
N PRO A 4 -14.29 11.33 -9.80
CA PRO A 4 -13.05 12.07 -9.69
C PRO A 4 -13.11 13.31 -10.60
N THR A 5 -12.42 14.39 -10.20
CA THR A 5 -12.23 15.52 -11.13
C THR A 5 -11.33 15.07 -12.30
N ALA A 6 -11.44 15.74 -13.46
CA ALA A 6 -10.63 15.42 -14.64
C ALA A 6 -9.12 15.41 -14.34
N GLY A 7 -8.64 16.35 -13.51
CA GLY A 7 -7.23 16.42 -13.13
C GLY A 7 -6.72 15.25 -12.27
N VAL A 8 -7.61 14.55 -11.54
CA VAL A 8 -7.21 13.38 -10.74
C VAL A 8 -6.77 12.21 -11.63
N LEU A 9 -7.60 11.86 -12.63
CA LEU A 9 -7.26 10.76 -13.54
C LEU A 9 -6.04 11.08 -14.39
N GLU A 10 -5.89 12.34 -14.80
CA GLU A 10 -4.70 12.78 -15.53
C GLU A 10 -3.43 12.68 -14.66
N ALA A 11 -3.48 13.17 -13.42
CA ALA A 11 -2.37 13.07 -12.49
C ALA A 11 -1.98 11.62 -12.21
N LEU A 12 -2.96 10.72 -12.03
CA LEU A 12 -2.69 9.28 -11.86
C LEU A 12 -2.03 8.66 -13.09
N ARG A 13 -2.43 9.09 -14.30
CA ARG A 13 -1.89 8.56 -15.56
C ARG A 13 -0.47 9.05 -15.83
N SER A 14 -0.21 10.35 -15.63
CA SER A 14 1.05 11.01 -15.98
C SER A 14 2.13 10.94 -14.89
N ALA A 15 1.78 10.58 -13.66
CA ALA A 15 2.74 10.46 -12.58
C ALA A 15 3.84 9.42 -12.89
N GLU A 16 5.09 9.71 -12.61
CA GLU A 16 6.17 8.72 -12.72
C GLU A 16 5.97 7.54 -11.76
N VAL A 17 5.48 7.83 -10.56
CA VAL A 17 5.17 6.84 -9.50
C VAL A 17 3.87 7.22 -8.82
N VAL A 18 3.03 6.24 -8.49
CA VAL A 18 1.89 6.41 -7.59
C VAL A 18 2.18 5.69 -6.27
N LEU A 19 1.99 6.40 -5.15
CA LEU A 19 2.15 5.83 -3.82
C LEU A 19 0.79 5.74 -3.13
N ILE A 20 0.43 4.53 -2.69
CA ILE A 20 -0.73 4.31 -1.80
C ILE A 20 -0.23 4.39 -0.36
N ALA A 21 -0.58 5.47 0.31
CA ALA A 21 -0.20 5.74 1.70
C ALA A 21 -0.78 4.69 2.68
N PRO A 22 -0.17 4.49 3.87
CA PRO A 22 -0.58 3.49 4.85
C PRO A 22 -1.87 3.88 5.55
N SER A 23 -2.98 3.81 4.85
CA SER A 23 -4.31 4.08 5.36
C SER A 23 -5.19 2.82 5.32
N ASN A 24 -6.36 2.88 5.98
CA ASN A 24 -7.24 1.71 6.02
C ASN A 24 -7.67 1.33 4.59
N PRO A 25 -7.42 0.07 4.15
CA PRO A 25 -7.70 -0.34 2.78
C PRO A 25 -9.20 -0.36 2.45
N VAL A 26 -10.06 -0.55 3.46
CA VAL A 26 -11.51 -0.64 3.29
C VAL A 26 -12.18 0.72 3.39
N SER A 27 -11.92 1.48 4.47
CA SER A 27 -12.65 2.73 4.74
C SER A 27 -12.01 3.99 4.15
N SER A 28 -10.73 3.94 3.78
CA SER A 28 -10.01 5.10 3.26
C SER A 28 -9.60 4.93 1.79
N ILE A 29 -8.84 3.91 1.48
CA ILE A 29 -8.35 3.66 0.12
C ILE A 29 -9.47 3.09 -0.77
N GLY A 30 -10.28 2.16 -0.23
CA GLY A 30 -11.39 1.54 -0.95
C GLY A 30 -12.35 2.52 -1.62
N PRO A 31 -12.85 3.55 -0.90
CA PRO A 31 -13.70 4.59 -1.50
C PRO A 31 -13.04 5.36 -2.65
N ILE A 32 -11.74 5.62 -2.58
CA ILE A 32 -10.99 6.26 -3.68
C ILE A 32 -10.91 5.32 -4.89
N LEU A 33 -10.58 4.05 -4.65
CA LEU A 33 -10.50 3.04 -5.71
C LEU A 33 -11.86 2.69 -6.32
N ALA A 34 -12.96 2.98 -5.62
CA ALA A 34 -14.32 2.78 -6.12
C ALA A 34 -14.82 3.92 -7.04
N LEU A 35 -14.08 5.03 -7.13
CA LEU A 35 -14.41 6.09 -8.06
C LEU A 35 -14.24 5.63 -9.52
N PRO A 36 -15.16 5.98 -10.43
CA PRO A 36 -15.09 5.58 -11.84
C PRO A 36 -13.75 5.96 -12.47
N GLY A 37 -13.12 5.03 -13.17
CA GLY A 37 -11.87 5.24 -13.90
C GLY A 37 -10.58 5.18 -13.06
N VAL A 38 -10.65 5.18 -11.73
CA VAL A 38 -9.44 5.18 -10.89
C VAL A 38 -8.70 3.83 -10.97
N ARG A 39 -9.41 2.71 -10.79
CA ARG A 39 -8.80 1.37 -10.89
C ARG A 39 -8.22 1.11 -12.27
N GLU A 40 -8.98 1.41 -13.31
CA GLU A 40 -8.57 1.23 -14.70
C GLU A 40 -7.34 2.07 -15.05
N THR A 41 -7.27 3.29 -14.51
CA THR A 41 -6.09 4.16 -14.69
C THR A 41 -4.87 3.57 -14.00
N LEU A 42 -4.99 3.08 -12.76
CA LEU A 42 -3.88 2.44 -12.03
C LEU A 42 -3.39 1.16 -12.73
N GLN A 43 -4.30 0.37 -13.32
CA GLN A 43 -3.96 -0.87 -14.01
C GLN A 43 -3.25 -0.65 -15.35
N ARG A 44 -3.54 0.47 -16.03
CA ARG A 44 -3.05 0.74 -17.39
C ARG A 44 -1.88 1.72 -17.46
N ARG A 45 -1.46 2.28 -16.32
CA ARG A 45 -0.36 3.26 -16.30
C ARG A 45 1.00 2.59 -16.52
N ASP A 46 1.93 3.29 -17.14
CA ASP A 46 3.27 2.79 -17.43
C ASP A 46 4.18 2.80 -16.19
N GLY A 47 4.05 3.78 -15.32
CA GLY A 47 4.86 3.90 -14.11
C GLY A 47 4.39 2.94 -13.00
N PRO A 48 5.24 2.59 -12.02
CA PRO A 48 4.88 1.70 -10.95
C PRO A 48 3.91 2.33 -9.94
N THR A 49 3.06 1.49 -9.37
CA THR A 49 2.24 1.81 -8.19
C THR A 49 2.77 1.02 -7.00
N VAL A 50 3.15 1.72 -5.94
CA VAL A 50 3.69 1.11 -4.72
C VAL A 50 2.78 1.41 -3.54
N ALA A 51 2.42 0.39 -2.77
CA ALA A 51 1.63 0.56 -1.55
C ALA A 51 2.49 0.31 -0.30
N LEU A 52 2.20 1.08 0.75
CA LEU A 52 2.76 0.88 2.08
C LEU A 52 1.66 0.31 2.99
N THR A 53 1.97 -0.80 3.68
CA THR A 53 0.97 -1.41 4.58
C THR A 53 0.62 -0.54 5.77
N PRO A 54 -0.67 -0.40 6.12
CA PRO A 54 -1.10 0.19 7.38
C PRO A 54 -1.09 -0.82 8.55
N VAL A 55 -0.75 -2.08 8.28
CA VAL A 55 -0.81 -3.18 9.24
C VAL A 55 0.59 -3.64 9.59
N VAL A 56 0.85 -3.76 10.90
CA VAL A 56 1.99 -4.50 11.46
C VAL A 56 1.40 -5.55 12.38
N SER A 57 1.18 -6.76 11.85
CA SER A 57 0.41 -7.82 12.50
C SER A 57 1.14 -8.44 13.69
N SER A 58 2.45 -8.49 13.63
CA SER A 58 3.31 -9.01 14.69
C SER A 58 3.50 -8.05 15.87
N GLN A 59 3.06 -6.81 15.75
CA GLN A 59 3.19 -5.78 16.79
C GLN A 59 1.85 -5.56 17.51
N PRO A 60 1.69 -6.03 18.75
CA PRO A 60 0.47 -5.74 19.51
C PRO A 60 0.40 -4.24 19.86
N PRO A 61 -0.82 -3.67 19.91
CA PRO A 61 -1.02 -2.29 20.30
C PRO A 61 -0.57 -2.04 21.74
N ARG A 62 0.17 -0.97 21.98
CA ARG A 62 0.75 -0.60 23.28
C ARG A 62 -0.10 0.38 24.06
N THR A 63 -0.89 1.21 23.35
CA THR A 63 -1.75 2.23 23.95
C THR A 63 -3.22 1.93 23.66
N LEU A 64 -4.13 2.55 24.45
CA LEU A 64 -5.56 2.43 24.22
C LEU A 64 -5.97 3.00 22.85
N ALA A 65 -5.33 4.09 22.40
CA ALA A 65 -5.58 4.68 21.11
C ALA A 65 -5.14 3.78 19.95
N GLU A 66 -3.99 3.11 20.08
CA GLU A 66 -3.52 2.10 19.12
C GLU A 66 -4.45 0.90 19.08
N ARG A 67 -4.90 0.41 20.23
CA ARG A 67 -5.85 -0.70 20.32
C ARG A 67 -7.16 -0.37 19.60
N ARG A 68 -7.74 0.79 19.85
CA ARG A 68 -8.96 1.23 19.16
C ARG A 68 -8.79 1.28 17.64
N ARG A 69 -7.64 1.79 17.16
CA ARG A 69 -7.35 1.82 15.72
C ARG A 69 -7.13 0.41 15.15
N PHE A 70 -6.45 -0.45 15.89
CA PHE A 70 -6.24 -1.85 15.53
C PHE A 70 -7.58 -2.58 15.41
N ASP A 71 -8.42 -2.53 16.46
CA ASP A 71 -9.71 -3.22 16.51
C ASP A 71 -10.66 -2.73 15.39
N LEU A 72 -10.71 -1.41 15.16
CA LEU A 72 -11.52 -0.84 14.08
C LEU A 72 -11.02 -1.32 12.71
N ARG A 73 -9.72 -1.33 12.47
CA ARG A 73 -9.14 -1.80 11.21
C ARG A 73 -9.40 -3.29 11.02
N ALA A 74 -9.17 -4.10 12.05
CA ALA A 74 -9.43 -5.53 12.01
C ALA A 74 -10.92 -5.83 11.73
N LYS A 75 -11.84 -5.11 12.35
CA LYS A 75 -13.28 -5.23 12.10
C LYS A 75 -13.64 -4.88 10.66
N LEU A 76 -13.13 -3.77 10.14
CA LEU A 76 -13.39 -3.33 8.77
C LEU A 76 -12.79 -4.30 7.73
N MET A 77 -11.60 -4.80 7.93
CA MET A 77 -11.03 -5.83 7.06
C MET A 77 -11.83 -7.14 7.15
N GLY A 78 -12.20 -7.55 8.35
CA GLY A 78 -13.03 -8.73 8.57
C GLY A 78 -14.40 -8.66 7.86
N SER A 79 -15.00 -7.47 7.71
CA SER A 79 -16.26 -7.30 6.97
C SER A 79 -16.12 -7.59 5.46
N THR A 80 -14.91 -7.59 4.93
CA THR A 80 -14.60 -8.01 3.55
C THR A 80 -14.06 -9.44 3.45
N GLY A 81 -14.08 -10.20 4.55
CA GLY A 81 -13.49 -11.54 4.64
C GLY A 81 -11.95 -11.55 4.76
N SER A 82 -11.33 -10.38 4.91
CA SER A 82 -9.87 -10.24 4.97
C SER A 82 -9.33 -10.30 6.39
N GLN A 83 -8.20 -10.96 6.59
CA GLN A 83 -7.50 -10.97 7.88
C GLN A 83 -6.76 -9.66 8.12
N HIS A 84 -6.55 -9.29 9.39
CA HIS A 84 -5.75 -8.11 9.78
C HIS A 84 -4.24 -8.41 9.69
N ARG A 85 -3.71 -8.53 8.48
CA ARG A 85 -2.32 -8.86 8.18
C ARG A 85 -1.85 -8.21 6.87
N ALA A 86 -0.54 -8.05 6.70
CA ALA A 86 0.03 -7.36 5.55
C ALA A 86 -0.28 -8.07 4.22
N THR A 87 -0.21 -9.41 4.17
CA THR A 87 -0.56 -10.19 2.97
C THR A 87 -2.01 -9.94 2.54
N ALA A 88 -2.97 -9.89 3.48
CA ALA A 88 -4.36 -9.62 3.14
C ALA A 88 -4.58 -8.19 2.59
N VAL A 89 -3.79 -7.21 3.05
CA VAL A 89 -3.81 -5.87 2.44
C VAL A 89 -3.28 -5.92 1.00
N ALA A 90 -2.18 -6.65 0.76
CA ALA A 90 -1.64 -6.82 -0.58
C ALA A 90 -2.64 -7.51 -1.53
N GLU A 91 -3.38 -8.52 -1.04
CA GLU A 91 -4.47 -9.18 -1.79
C GLU A 91 -5.56 -8.21 -2.23
N LEU A 92 -5.98 -7.27 -1.37
CA LEU A 92 -6.97 -6.24 -1.72
C LEU A 92 -6.50 -5.30 -2.83
N TYR A 93 -5.18 -5.18 -3.02
CA TYR A 93 -4.56 -4.35 -4.06
C TYR A 93 -4.03 -5.16 -5.24
N ARG A 94 -4.29 -6.46 -5.30
CA ARG A 94 -3.83 -7.34 -6.38
C ARG A 94 -4.26 -6.79 -7.75
N GLY A 95 -3.30 -6.75 -8.69
CA GLY A 95 -3.50 -6.19 -10.03
C GLY A 95 -3.60 -4.66 -10.09
N LEU A 96 -3.39 -3.96 -8.95
CA LEU A 96 -3.35 -2.49 -8.90
C LEU A 96 -1.97 -1.96 -8.54
N ILE A 97 -1.15 -2.78 -7.87
CA ILE A 97 0.17 -2.39 -7.38
C ILE A 97 1.25 -3.31 -7.95
N ASP A 98 2.42 -2.76 -8.12
CA ASP A 98 3.64 -3.46 -8.57
C ASP A 98 4.56 -3.76 -7.39
N GLY A 99 4.53 -2.89 -6.38
CA GLY A 99 5.35 -3.00 -5.19
C GLY A 99 4.56 -2.83 -3.90
N PHE A 100 4.99 -3.57 -2.87
CA PHE A 100 4.40 -3.50 -1.54
C PHE A 100 5.49 -3.39 -0.48
N VAL A 101 5.40 -2.38 0.36
CA VAL A 101 6.33 -2.17 1.48
C VAL A 101 5.64 -2.59 2.76
N LEU A 102 6.26 -3.53 3.50
CA LEU A 102 5.77 -4.01 4.79
C LEU A 102 6.83 -3.83 5.88
N ASP A 103 6.38 -3.89 7.12
CA ASP A 103 7.28 -3.72 8.27
C ASP A 103 8.24 -4.90 8.40
N ILE A 104 9.47 -4.62 8.84
CA ILE A 104 10.49 -5.66 9.10
C ILE A 104 10.02 -6.71 10.11
N ARG A 105 9.08 -6.36 10.99
CA ARG A 105 8.51 -7.27 12.00
C ARG A 105 7.60 -8.32 11.39
N ASP A 106 7.04 -8.03 10.22
CA ASP A 106 6.17 -8.94 9.45
C ASP A 106 6.92 -9.64 8.30
N ALA A 107 8.24 -9.78 8.39
CA ALA A 107 9.08 -10.39 7.34
C ALA A 107 8.62 -11.81 6.93
N ALA A 108 7.99 -12.55 7.84
CA ALA A 108 7.43 -13.88 7.56
C ALA A 108 6.30 -13.85 6.52
N GLU A 109 5.67 -12.69 6.26
CA GLU A 109 4.61 -12.55 5.25
C GLU A 109 5.15 -12.30 3.82
N LEU A 110 6.43 -12.01 3.68
CA LEU A 110 7.06 -11.65 2.42
C LEU A 110 6.86 -12.71 1.29
N PRO A 111 7.02 -14.02 1.55
CA PRO A 111 6.78 -15.05 0.53
C PRO A 111 5.33 -15.07 0.03
N GLY A 112 4.36 -14.87 0.95
CA GLY A 112 2.94 -14.82 0.59
C GLY A 112 2.61 -13.63 -0.32
N ILE A 113 3.22 -12.46 -0.07
CA ILE A 113 3.04 -11.28 -0.93
C ILE A 113 3.66 -11.51 -2.31
N LYS A 114 4.88 -12.06 -2.37
CA LYS A 114 5.55 -12.37 -3.63
C LYS A 114 4.77 -13.40 -4.47
N SER A 115 4.10 -14.35 -3.84
CA SER A 115 3.25 -15.32 -4.55
C SER A 115 2.02 -14.69 -5.24
N LEU A 116 1.65 -13.46 -4.87
CA LEU A 116 0.62 -12.67 -5.56
C LEU A 116 1.12 -12.01 -6.85
N GLY A 117 2.41 -12.14 -7.18
CA GLY A 117 3.05 -11.44 -8.28
C GLY A 117 3.40 -9.98 -7.97
N ILE A 118 3.51 -9.63 -6.69
CA ILE A 118 3.81 -8.28 -6.21
C ILE A 118 5.24 -8.26 -5.67
N GLU A 119 6.08 -7.35 -6.15
CA GLU A 119 7.39 -7.12 -5.57
C GLU A 119 7.26 -6.58 -4.14
N ALA A 120 8.08 -7.09 -3.21
CA ALA A 120 7.92 -6.76 -1.80
C ALA A 120 9.24 -6.33 -1.16
N ARG A 121 9.16 -5.28 -0.32
CA ARG A 121 10.30 -4.73 0.42
C ARG A 121 9.98 -4.58 1.89
N LEU A 122 10.96 -4.89 2.73
CA LEU A 122 10.92 -4.66 4.17
C LEU A 122 11.45 -3.26 4.50
N ALA A 123 10.75 -2.55 5.39
CA ALA A 123 11.18 -1.27 5.94
C ALA A 123 10.78 -1.16 7.43
N ASN A 124 11.47 -0.33 8.20
CA ASN A 124 11.03 -0.02 9.55
C ASN A 124 9.92 1.04 9.51
N THR A 125 8.66 0.61 9.38
CA THR A 125 7.52 1.51 9.19
C THR A 125 6.99 2.12 10.49
N LEU A 126 7.39 1.58 11.66
CA LEU A 126 7.02 2.05 12.99
C LEU A 126 8.14 2.89 13.66
N ALA A 127 8.98 3.51 12.86
CA ALA A 127 10.01 4.41 13.39
C ALA A 127 9.37 5.57 14.19
N PRO A 128 9.99 6.00 15.31
CA PRO A 128 9.50 7.12 16.12
C PRO A 128 9.32 8.41 15.29
N ALA A 129 8.42 9.30 15.73
CA ALA A 129 8.26 10.61 15.12
C ALA A 129 9.60 11.40 15.14
N GLY A 130 9.84 12.21 14.10
CA GLY A 130 11.07 12.97 13.92
C GLY A 130 11.97 12.36 12.82
N GLU A 131 13.26 12.18 13.10
CA GLU A 131 14.21 11.64 12.11
C GLU A 131 13.81 10.24 11.58
N GLY A 132 13.13 9.44 12.40
CA GLY A 132 12.65 8.13 12.03
C GLY A 132 11.60 8.09 10.91
N GLN A 133 10.87 9.17 10.65
CA GLN A 133 9.85 9.19 9.58
C GLN A 133 10.45 9.38 8.18
N ARG A 134 11.65 9.92 8.06
CA ARG A 134 12.32 10.10 6.77
C ARG A 134 12.80 8.77 6.19
N ALA A 135 13.24 7.84 7.03
CA ALA A 135 13.77 6.56 6.59
C ALA A 135 12.72 5.68 5.87
N PRO A 136 11.48 5.49 6.39
CA PRO A 136 10.44 4.78 5.65
C PRO A 136 10.10 5.44 4.32
N ALA A 137 9.99 6.76 4.27
CA ALA A 137 9.69 7.48 3.03
C ALA A 137 10.79 7.30 1.99
N ALA A 138 12.06 7.44 2.38
CA ALA A 138 13.21 7.20 1.51
C ALA A 138 13.24 5.76 0.98
N SER A 139 12.93 4.78 1.83
CA SER A 139 12.85 3.36 1.43
C SER A 139 11.76 3.12 0.39
N VAL A 140 10.58 3.71 0.55
CA VAL A 140 9.47 3.60 -0.41
C VAL A 140 9.83 4.24 -1.74
N LEU A 141 10.38 5.46 -1.71
CA LEU A 141 10.77 6.17 -2.92
C LEU A 141 11.92 5.47 -3.67
N GLY A 142 12.93 4.98 -2.95
CA GLY A 142 14.01 4.19 -3.54
C GLY A 142 13.51 2.91 -4.20
N PHE A 143 12.59 2.21 -3.55
CA PHE A 143 11.97 1.01 -4.11
C PHE A 143 11.15 1.32 -5.37
N ALA A 144 10.38 2.40 -5.36
CA ALA A 144 9.62 2.82 -6.53
C ALA A 144 10.54 3.18 -7.71
N ALA A 145 11.68 3.83 -7.45
CA ALA A 145 12.67 4.15 -8.47
C ALA A 145 13.31 2.90 -9.10
N GLU A 146 13.61 1.88 -8.28
CA GLU A 146 14.13 0.59 -8.78
C GLU A 146 13.12 -0.11 -9.68
N LEU A 147 11.83 -0.15 -9.29
CA LEU A 147 10.77 -0.72 -10.11
C LEU A 147 10.60 0.03 -11.45
N SER A 148 10.74 1.36 -11.44
CA SER A 148 10.71 2.17 -12.67
C SER A 148 11.87 1.83 -13.59
N GLY A 149 13.07 1.67 -13.03
CA GLY A 149 14.28 1.29 -13.80
C GLY A 149 14.15 -0.10 -14.43
N SER A 150 13.64 -1.07 -13.68
CA SER A 150 13.44 -2.44 -14.16
C SER A 150 12.43 -2.51 -15.32
N ARG A 151 11.36 -1.73 -15.29
CA ARG A 151 10.36 -1.66 -16.38
C ARG A 151 10.96 -1.08 -17.65
N ARG A 152 11.76 0.00 -17.55
CA ARG A 152 12.44 0.62 -18.71
C ARG A 152 13.47 -0.31 -19.37
N ALA A 153 14.05 -1.24 -18.65
CA ALA A 153 15.03 -2.20 -19.16
C ALA A 153 14.39 -3.39 -19.91
N LEU A 154 13.09 -3.61 -19.73
CA LEU A 154 12.35 -4.73 -20.32
C LEU A 154 11.47 -4.34 -21.52
N GLY A 155 11.30 -3.05 -21.79
CA GLY A 155 10.52 -2.51 -22.92
C GLY A 155 11.40 -1.87 -23.97
#